data_43831a4709fc35a1d74c97c593a393a1
#
_entry.id   43831a4709fc35a1d74c97c593a393a1
#
_cell.length_a   1.000
_cell.length_b   1.000
_cell.length_c   1.000
_cell.angle_alpha   90.00
_cell.angle_beta   90.00
_cell.angle_gamma   90.00
#
_symmetry.space_group_name_H-M   'P 1'
#
loop_
_entity.id
_entity.type
_entity.pdbx_description
1 polymer ?
#
loop_
_entity_poly.entity_id
_entity_poly.type
_entity_poly.pdbx_seq_one_letter_code
_entity_poly.pdbx_strand_id
1 'polypeptide(L)'
;MSTRVNDEPAFVLHSIPYKETSLILDVFTRSYGRMALIAKGAKRPHSVLRPVLQRFQPLAVSWSGKSELRTMTKAEWLGGVPPLVGDALLCGFYLNELLVKFIAREDSYEDLYEEYAKTVHLLGQDPKELEPILRPFELSLLKEAGFAAALNFCIDTQTTPEEDEHYVYQPERGIRKLQADDPGHWPVMTGRHLLCMNDKNYQDPETLIQSKALTRFLLGLHLPD
;
A
#
# COMPACT_ATOMS: atom_id res chain seq x y z
N MET A 1 18.15 27.33 4.47
CA MET A 1 18.67 26.28 5.36
C MET A 1 18.43 24.93 4.68
N SER A 2 19.38 23.99 4.71
CA SER A 2 19.17 22.63 4.20
C SER A 2 18.20 21.90 5.10
N THR A 3 17.13 21.31 4.54
CA THR A 3 16.24 20.45 5.31
C THR A 3 16.97 19.15 5.56
N ARG A 4 17.22 18.81 6.82
CA ARG A 4 17.82 17.55 7.24
C ARG A 4 16.80 16.77 8.04
N VAL A 5 16.62 15.50 7.69
CA VAL A 5 15.78 14.55 8.40
C VAL A 5 16.68 13.44 8.91
N ASN A 6 16.46 12.97 10.13
CA ASN A 6 17.25 11.92 10.76
C ASN A 6 16.35 10.78 11.18
N ASP A 7 16.85 9.55 10.94
CA ASP A 7 16.32 8.27 11.44
C ASP A 7 14.81 8.07 11.19
N GLU A 8 14.34 8.53 10.03
CA GLU A 8 12.94 8.38 9.59
C GLU A 8 12.64 6.93 9.20
N PRO A 9 11.58 6.32 9.73
CA PRO A 9 11.16 4.97 9.34
C PRO A 9 10.77 4.92 7.86
N ALA A 10 11.30 3.92 7.14
CA ALA A 10 11.09 3.81 5.70
C ALA A 10 11.21 2.37 5.18
N PHE A 11 10.64 2.14 3.98
CA PHE A 11 10.89 0.96 3.16
C PHE A 11 11.37 1.37 1.77
N VAL A 12 12.27 0.59 1.18
CA VAL A 12 12.67 0.76 -0.22
C VAL A 12 11.61 0.10 -1.10
N LEU A 13 10.90 0.88 -1.90
CA LEU A 13 9.93 0.39 -2.88
C LEU A 13 10.62 -0.05 -4.17
N HIS A 14 11.51 0.82 -4.68
CA HIS A 14 12.23 0.61 -5.93
C HIS A 14 13.63 1.21 -5.87
N SER A 15 14.54 0.67 -6.69
CA SER A 15 15.90 1.20 -6.84
C SER A 15 16.36 1.10 -8.28
N ILE A 16 16.97 2.17 -8.79
CA ILE A 16 17.58 2.20 -10.12
C ILE A 16 19.04 2.60 -10.04
N PRO A 17 19.92 2.03 -10.87
CA PRO A 17 21.29 2.46 -11.00
C PRO A 17 21.38 3.93 -11.41
N TYR A 18 22.25 4.69 -10.74
CA TYR A 18 22.52 6.08 -11.05
C TYR A 18 24.02 6.36 -11.04
N LYS A 19 24.55 6.89 -12.14
CA LYS A 19 25.99 7.04 -12.36
C LYS A 19 26.73 5.71 -12.10
N GLU A 20 28.03 5.74 -11.91
CA GLU A 20 28.84 4.53 -11.76
C GLU A 20 28.60 3.79 -10.44
N THR A 21 28.49 4.51 -9.32
CA THR A 21 28.50 3.92 -7.96
C THR A 21 27.26 4.17 -7.12
N SER A 22 26.29 4.94 -7.61
CA SER A 22 25.12 5.37 -6.84
C SER A 22 23.84 4.62 -7.24
N LEU A 23 22.83 4.68 -6.37
CA LEU A 23 21.44 4.28 -6.64
C LEU A 23 20.53 5.50 -6.44
N ILE A 24 19.48 5.61 -7.24
CA ILE A 24 18.29 6.38 -6.89
C ILE A 24 17.30 5.38 -6.30
N LEU A 25 16.81 5.70 -5.12
CA LEU A 25 15.82 4.93 -4.38
C LEU A 25 14.50 5.66 -4.40
N ASP A 26 13.43 4.93 -4.64
CA ASP A 26 12.07 5.34 -4.31
C ASP A 26 11.75 4.70 -2.96
N VAL A 27 11.58 5.52 -1.93
CA VAL A 27 11.34 5.04 -0.57
C VAL A 27 9.97 5.51 -0.09
N PHE A 28 9.27 4.65 0.63
CA PHE A 28 8.05 5.00 1.35
C PHE A 28 8.41 5.25 2.80
N THR A 29 8.23 6.48 3.26
CA THR A 29 8.56 6.93 4.61
C THR A 29 7.27 7.14 5.40
N ARG A 30 7.35 7.02 6.71
CA ARG A 30 6.19 7.16 7.58
C ARG A 30 5.62 8.59 7.56
N SER A 31 6.48 9.58 7.78
CA SER A 31 6.04 10.97 8.01
C SER A 31 6.10 11.87 6.76
N TYR A 32 6.87 11.47 5.74
CA TYR A 32 7.10 12.27 4.53
C TYR A 32 6.57 11.61 3.25
N GLY A 33 5.86 10.47 3.37
CA GLY A 33 5.33 9.75 2.23
C GLY A 33 6.40 9.19 1.30
N ARG A 34 6.13 9.20 -0.01
CA ARG A 34 7.03 8.63 -1.01
C ARG A 34 8.10 9.64 -1.43
N MET A 35 9.37 9.27 -1.27
CA MET A 35 10.53 10.14 -1.46
C MET A 35 11.53 9.56 -2.46
N ALA A 36 12.18 10.42 -3.23
CA ALA A 36 13.33 10.04 -4.07
C ALA A 36 14.66 10.39 -3.37
N LEU A 37 15.49 9.38 -3.11
CA LEU A 37 16.77 9.55 -2.43
C LEU A 37 17.94 9.04 -3.28
N ILE A 38 19.05 9.79 -3.34
CA ILE A 38 20.32 9.30 -3.91
C ILE A 38 21.14 8.64 -2.80
N ALA A 39 21.41 7.35 -2.94
CA ALA A 39 22.35 6.59 -2.12
C ALA A 39 23.73 6.58 -2.81
N LYS A 40 24.61 7.54 -2.46
CA LYS A 40 25.94 7.66 -3.04
C LYS A 40 26.84 6.50 -2.63
N GLY A 41 27.53 5.90 -3.58
CA GLY A 41 28.46 4.80 -3.33
C GLY A 41 27.80 3.46 -2.98
N ALA A 42 26.49 3.35 -3.03
CA ALA A 42 25.75 2.11 -2.68
C ALA A 42 26.11 0.91 -3.57
N LYS A 43 26.58 1.14 -4.81
CA LYS A 43 27.02 0.09 -5.74
C LYS A 43 28.48 -0.33 -5.58
N ARG A 44 29.28 0.35 -4.74
CA ARG A 44 30.69 -0.01 -4.54
C ARG A 44 30.79 -1.42 -3.93
N PRO A 45 31.82 -2.22 -4.28
CA PRO A 45 31.97 -3.59 -3.78
C PRO A 45 31.92 -3.73 -2.25
N HIS A 46 32.51 -2.78 -1.53
CA HIS A 46 32.56 -2.76 -0.07
C HIS A 46 31.59 -1.73 0.56
N SER A 47 30.51 -1.43 -0.12
CA SER A 47 29.50 -0.48 0.41
C SER A 47 28.74 -1.07 1.58
N VAL A 48 28.76 -0.38 2.71
CA VAL A 48 27.94 -0.72 3.89
C VAL A 48 26.42 -0.53 3.64
N LEU A 49 26.05 0.27 2.65
CA LEU A 49 24.66 0.50 2.28
C LEU A 49 24.06 -0.67 1.48
N ARG A 50 24.87 -1.40 0.71
CA ARG A 50 24.39 -2.45 -0.18
C ARG A 50 23.60 -3.56 0.53
N PRO A 51 24.03 -4.14 1.64
CA PRO A 51 23.27 -5.14 2.38
C PRO A 51 22.05 -4.55 3.11
N VAL A 52 22.04 -3.25 3.42
CA VAL A 52 20.98 -2.58 4.16
C VAL A 52 19.81 -2.21 3.24
N LEU A 53 20.07 -1.71 2.03
CA LEU A 53 19.05 -1.19 1.10
C LEU A 53 18.29 -2.31 0.39
N GLN A 54 17.75 -3.25 1.17
CA GLN A 54 16.92 -4.34 0.66
C GLN A 54 15.43 -3.94 0.66
N ARG A 55 14.69 -4.39 -0.38
CA ARG A 55 13.23 -4.24 -0.39
C ARG A 55 12.60 -5.05 0.73
N PHE A 56 11.43 -4.62 1.18
CA PHE A 56 10.62 -5.29 2.20
C PHE A 56 11.27 -5.37 3.59
N GLN A 57 12.37 -4.62 3.80
CA GLN A 57 13.01 -4.52 5.11
C GLN A 57 12.76 -3.13 5.71
N PRO A 58 12.36 -3.04 6.99
CA PRO A 58 12.20 -1.76 7.66
C PRO A 58 13.56 -1.12 7.93
N LEU A 59 13.68 0.14 7.56
CA LEU A 59 14.89 0.94 7.67
C LEU A 59 14.64 2.20 8.47
N ALA A 60 15.68 2.70 9.15
CA ALA A 60 15.78 4.09 9.57
C ALA A 60 16.68 4.82 8.56
N VAL A 61 16.12 5.82 7.87
CA VAL A 61 16.84 6.57 6.84
C VAL A 61 17.00 8.03 7.24
N SER A 62 18.18 8.60 6.92
CA SER A 62 18.45 10.02 7.10
C SER A 62 18.84 10.63 5.77
N TRP A 63 18.40 11.86 5.51
CA TRP A 63 18.72 12.57 4.28
C TRP A 63 18.89 14.07 4.48
N SER A 64 19.45 14.71 3.47
CA SER A 64 19.57 16.17 3.39
C SER A 64 19.33 16.65 1.97
N GLY A 65 18.87 17.89 1.84
CA GLY A 65 18.62 18.55 0.56
C GLY A 65 17.27 19.25 0.53
N LYS A 66 17.05 20.06 -0.52
CA LYS A 66 15.80 20.81 -0.75
C LYS A 66 15.12 20.43 -2.06
N SER A 67 15.84 19.75 -2.96
CA SER A 67 15.30 19.30 -4.24
C SER A 67 14.43 18.05 -4.04
N GLU A 68 13.58 17.73 -5.01
CA GLU A 68 12.82 16.49 -5.06
C GLU A 68 13.70 15.25 -4.91
N LEU A 69 14.91 15.27 -5.50
CA LEU A 69 15.90 14.23 -5.34
C LEU A 69 16.89 14.62 -4.23
N ARG A 70 16.70 14.06 -3.03
CA ARG A 70 17.50 14.35 -1.84
C ARG A 70 18.65 13.37 -1.70
N THR A 71 19.69 13.76 -0.95
CA THR A 71 20.85 12.90 -0.72
C THR A 71 20.66 12.13 0.59
N MET A 72 20.62 10.79 0.52
CA MET A 72 20.67 9.92 1.68
C MET A 72 22.02 10.07 2.38
N THR A 73 22.00 10.31 3.68
CA THR A 73 23.21 10.48 4.52
C THR A 73 23.47 9.24 5.38
N LYS A 74 22.41 8.48 5.74
CA LYS A 74 22.49 7.30 6.57
C LYS A 74 21.33 6.36 6.26
N ALA A 75 21.54 5.05 6.38
CA ALA A 75 20.48 4.05 6.43
C ALA A 75 20.90 2.95 7.41
N GLU A 76 19.99 2.54 8.27
CA GLU A 76 20.16 1.45 9.21
C GLU A 76 18.99 0.48 9.10
N TRP A 77 19.29 -0.80 9.17
CA TRP A 77 18.29 -1.85 9.18
C TRP A 77 17.69 -1.98 10.59
N LEU A 78 16.36 -1.93 10.68
CA LEU A 78 15.62 -2.04 11.94
C LEU A 78 15.30 -3.49 12.33
N GLY A 79 15.46 -4.44 11.39
CA GLY A 79 15.19 -5.85 11.64
C GLY A 79 13.71 -6.24 11.63
N GLY A 80 13.44 -7.50 11.90
CA GLY A 80 12.10 -7.98 12.26
C GLY A 80 11.26 -8.56 11.14
N VAL A 81 11.62 -8.43 9.85
CA VAL A 81 10.89 -9.04 8.74
C VAL A 81 11.72 -10.17 8.13
N PRO A 82 11.26 -11.43 8.16
CA PRO A 82 11.88 -12.52 7.41
C PRO A 82 11.88 -12.23 5.91
N PRO A 83 12.86 -12.73 5.13
CA PRO A 83 12.87 -12.56 3.68
C PRO A 83 11.61 -13.14 3.05
N LEU A 84 10.96 -12.37 2.17
CA LEU A 84 9.82 -12.85 1.38
C LEU A 84 10.32 -13.86 0.34
N VAL A 85 9.62 -14.98 0.21
CA VAL A 85 9.95 -16.04 -0.75
C VAL A 85 8.70 -16.48 -1.53
N GLY A 86 8.90 -17.11 -2.69
CA GLY A 86 7.79 -17.65 -3.50
C GLY A 86 6.71 -16.62 -3.82
N ASP A 87 5.46 -17.00 -3.64
CA ASP A 87 4.30 -16.15 -3.94
C ASP A 87 4.21 -14.92 -3.01
N ALA A 88 4.68 -15.02 -1.76
CA ALA A 88 4.77 -13.88 -0.85
C ALA A 88 5.71 -12.78 -1.39
N LEU A 89 6.80 -13.15 -2.07
CA LEU A 89 7.69 -12.20 -2.73
C LEU A 89 6.99 -11.49 -3.91
N LEU A 90 6.22 -12.22 -4.71
CA LEU A 90 5.41 -11.63 -5.80
C LEU A 90 4.36 -10.66 -5.24
N CYS A 91 3.70 -11.04 -4.14
CA CYS A 91 2.80 -10.13 -3.44
C CYS A 91 3.51 -8.87 -2.95
N GLY A 92 4.71 -8.98 -2.38
CA GLY A 92 5.50 -7.83 -1.98
C GLY A 92 5.79 -6.87 -3.15
N PHE A 93 6.17 -7.38 -4.32
CA PHE A 93 6.36 -6.54 -5.52
C PHE A 93 5.06 -5.89 -5.98
N TYR A 94 3.94 -6.61 -5.93
CA TYR A 94 2.63 -6.08 -6.22
C TYR A 94 2.25 -4.91 -5.29
N LEU A 95 2.46 -5.05 -3.97
CA LEU A 95 2.23 -3.96 -3.01
C LEU A 95 3.07 -2.72 -3.35
N ASN A 96 4.36 -2.92 -3.66
CA ASN A 96 5.25 -1.82 -4.03
C ASN A 96 4.77 -1.11 -5.31
N GLU A 97 4.33 -1.87 -6.31
CA GLU A 97 3.80 -1.32 -7.55
C GLU A 97 2.54 -0.48 -7.30
N LEU A 98 1.62 -0.98 -6.47
CA LEU A 98 0.43 -0.23 -6.08
C LEU A 98 0.80 1.10 -5.40
N LEU A 99 1.70 1.08 -4.41
CA LEU A 99 2.17 2.31 -3.76
C LEU A 99 2.76 3.29 -4.77
N VAL A 100 3.59 2.82 -5.70
CA VAL A 100 4.21 3.68 -6.72
C VAL A 100 3.18 4.32 -7.65
N LYS A 101 2.10 3.60 -7.98
CA LYS A 101 1.06 4.07 -8.91
C LYS A 101 0.02 4.98 -8.25
N PHE A 102 -0.36 4.70 -7.00
CA PHE A 102 -1.51 5.33 -6.36
C PHE A 102 -1.18 6.47 -5.41
N ILE A 103 -0.01 6.51 -4.78
CA ILE A 103 0.31 7.57 -3.82
C ILE A 103 1.20 8.66 -4.42
N ALA A 104 0.88 9.90 -4.08
CA ALA A 104 1.68 11.07 -4.47
C ALA A 104 3.04 11.07 -3.77
N ARG A 105 4.02 11.77 -4.38
CA ARG A 105 5.31 12.03 -3.73
C ARG A 105 5.17 13.15 -2.70
N GLU A 106 5.93 13.04 -1.62
CA GLU A 106 6.05 14.06 -0.57
C GLU A 106 4.73 14.39 0.13
N ASP A 107 3.77 13.46 0.08
CA ASP A 107 2.51 13.54 0.81
C ASP A 107 2.47 12.42 1.86
N SER A 108 2.13 12.76 3.11
CA SER A 108 2.19 11.84 4.23
C SER A 108 0.97 10.91 4.24
N TYR A 109 1.24 9.61 4.44
CA TYR A 109 0.25 8.52 4.53
C TYR A 109 0.62 7.63 5.71
N GLU A 110 0.56 8.14 6.94
CA GLU A 110 1.05 7.41 8.12
C GLU A 110 0.28 6.11 8.37
N ASP A 111 -1.05 6.13 8.28
CA ASP A 111 -1.88 4.94 8.48
C ASP A 111 -1.63 3.87 7.39
N LEU A 112 -1.41 4.30 6.16
CA LEU A 112 -1.06 3.40 5.07
C LEU A 112 0.35 2.82 5.24
N TYR A 113 1.29 3.60 5.78
CA TYR A 113 2.63 3.12 6.11
C TYR A 113 2.57 1.98 7.15
N GLU A 114 1.80 2.14 8.21
CA GLU A 114 1.62 1.11 9.24
C GLU A 114 0.93 -0.14 8.68
N GLU A 115 -0.07 0.04 7.80
CA GLU A 115 -0.73 -1.09 7.14
C GLU A 115 0.23 -1.83 6.19
N TYR A 116 1.08 -1.10 5.44
CA TYR A 116 2.11 -1.70 4.60
C TYR A 116 3.13 -2.48 5.43
N ALA A 117 3.65 -1.89 6.51
CA ALA A 117 4.61 -2.53 7.39
C ALA A 117 4.05 -3.84 7.99
N LYS A 118 2.80 -3.80 8.47
CA LYS A 118 2.08 -4.99 8.96
C LYS A 118 1.90 -6.05 7.87
N THR A 119 1.49 -5.64 6.68
CA THR A 119 1.26 -6.54 5.55
C THR A 119 2.55 -7.25 5.13
N VAL A 120 3.65 -6.51 4.99
CA VAL A 120 4.98 -7.08 4.66
C VAL A 120 5.47 -8.04 5.76
N HIS A 121 5.26 -7.69 7.02
CA HIS A 121 5.59 -8.56 8.14
C HIS A 121 4.82 -9.90 8.10
N LEU A 122 3.50 -9.86 7.84
CA LEU A 122 2.67 -11.05 7.72
C LEU A 122 3.08 -11.91 6.52
N LEU A 123 3.40 -11.30 5.38
CA LEU A 123 3.91 -12.01 4.20
C LEU A 123 5.24 -12.72 4.50
N GLY A 124 6.10 -12.15 5.35
CA GLY A 124 7.37 -12.76 5.77
C GLY A 124 7.22 -13.98 6.68
N GLN A 125 6.03 -14.23 7.23
CA GLN A 125 5.75 -15.38 8.11
C GLN A 125 5.37 -16.66 7.35
N ASP A 126 5.57 -16.71 6.03
CA ASP A 126 5.21 -17.83 5.16
C ASP A 126 3.73 -18.25 5.31
N PRO A 127 2.79 -17.34 5.10
CA PRO A 127 1.37 -17.61 5.29
C PRO A 127 0.83 -18.60 4.24
N LYS A 128 -0.10 -19.46 4.65
CA LYS A 128 -0.78 -20.41 3.74
C LYS A 128 -1.74 -19.70 2.78
N GLU A 129 -2.33 -18.61 3.25
CA GLU A 129 -3.32 -17.82 2.50
C GLU A 129 -2.86 -16.37 2.40
N LEU A 130 -2.74 -15.85 1.18
CA LEU A 130 -2.24 -14.52 0.91
C LEU A 130 -3.39 -13.48 0.80
N GLU A 131 -4.55 -13.89 0.32
CA GLU A 131 -5.68 -12.96 0.10
C GLU A 131 -6.14 -12.23 1.38
N PRO A 132 -6.29 -12.89 2.55
CA PRO A 132 -6.67 -12.19 3.78
C PRO A 132 -5.66 -11.14 4.23
N ILE A 133 -4.40 -11.27 3.80
CA ILE A 133 -3.32 -10.33 4.10
C ILE A 133 -3.34 -9.15 3.13
N LEU A 134 -3.64 -9.39 1.84
CA LEU A 134 -3.61 -8.37 0.80
C LEU A 134 -4.83 -7.46 0.82
N ARG A 135 -6.05 -8.00 1.04
CA ARG A 135 -7.30 -7.22 0.96
C ARG A 135 -7.36 -6.02 1.88
N PRO A 136 -6.96 -6.10 3.19
CA PRO A 136 -6.91 -4.93 4.06
C PRO A 136 -6.02 -3.81 3.53
N PHE A 137 -4.85 -4.17 2.99
CA PHE A 137 -3.93 -3.19 2.41
C PHE A 137 -4.51 -2.51 1.16
N GLU A 138 -5.05 -3.30 0.21
CA GLU A 138 -5.62 -2.75 -1.03
C GLU A 138 -6.75 -1.75 -0.75
N LEU A 139 -7.66 -2.08 0.15
CA LEU A 139 -8.76 -1.18 0.53
C LEU A 139 -8.24 0.05 1.28
N SER A 140 -7.24 -0.10 2.17
CA SER A 140 -6.61 1.02 2.84
C SER A 140 -5.92 1.96 1.85
N LEU A 141 -5.16 1.40 0.89
CA LEU A 141 -4.51 2.17 -0.17
C LEU A 141 -5.52 2.99 -0.98
N LEU A 142 -6.58 2.34 -1.47
CA LEU A 142 -7.62 2.99 -2.28
C LEU A 142 -8.33 4.11 -1.50
N LYS A 143 -8.60 3.89 -0.22
CA LYS A 143 -9.20 4.89 0.66
C LYS A 143 -8.28 6.09 0.89
N GLU A 144 -7.03 5.85 1.29
CA GLU A 144 -6.05 6.90 1.56
C GLU A 144 -5.67 7.69 0.31
N ALA A 145 -5.65 7.05 -0.86
CA ALA A 145 -5.44 7.70 -2.14
C ALA A 145 -6.69 8.45 -2.69
N GLY A 146 -7.83 8.38 -1.98
CA GLY A 146 -9.08 9.06 -2.37
C GLY A 146 -9.88 8.35 -3.45
N PHE A 147 -9.58 7.08 -3.76
CA PHE A 147 -10.24 6.29 -4.80
C PHE A 147 -11.33 5.35 -4.27
N ALA A 148 -11.50 5.25 -2.96
CA ALA A 148 -12.57 4.47 -2.35
C ALA A 148 -13.32 5.27 -1.28
N ALA A 149 -14.64 5.21 -1.34
CA ALA A 149 -15.50 5.76 -0.29
C ALA A 149 -15.57 4.81 0.93
N ALA A 150 -16.10 5.31 2.03
CA ALA A 150 -16.35 4.52 3.23
C ALA A 150 -17.34 3.38 2.94
N LEU A 151 -17.02 2.16 3.40
CA LEU A 151 -17.85 0.97 3.18
C LEU A 151 -18.98 0.83 4.21
N ASN A 152 -18.94 1.59 5.28
CA ASN A 152 -19.95 1.63 6.34
C ASN A 152 -21.00 2.74 6.17
N PHE A 153 -21.06 3.36 4.99
CA PHE A 153 -22.01 4.44 4.71
C PHE A 153 -22.67 4.24 3.35
N CYS A 154 -24.00 4.12 3.34
CA CYS A 154 -24.83 4.05 2.13
C CYS A 154 -25.29 5.44 1.73
N ILE A 155 -25.00 5.86 0.48
CA ILE A 155 -25.29 7.22 0.00
C ILE A 155 -26.78 7.49 -0.21
N ASP A 156 -27.59 6.46 -0.51
CA ASP A 156 -29.02 6.60 -0.75
C ASP A 156 -29.80 6.81 0.55
N THR A 157 -29.48 6.03 1.58
CA THR A 157 -30.19 6.06 2.87
C THR A 157 -29.52 6.98 3.87
N GLN A 158 -28.28 7.37 3.65
CA GLN A 158 -27.41 8.13 4.56
C GLN A 158 -27.21 7.43 5.93
N THR A 159 -27.26 6.10 5.91
CA THR A 159 -27.10 5.23 7.08
C THR A 159 -26.04 4.16 6.84
N THR A 160 -25.71 3.43 7.88
CA THR A 160 -24.91 2.20 7.80
C THR A 160 -25.66 1.16 6.96
N PRO A 161 -24.98 0.38 6.10
CA PRO A 161 -25.58 -0.72 5.36
C PRO A 161 -26.23 -1.76 6.28
N GLU A 162 -27.45 -2.21 5.92
CA GLU A 162 -28.16 -3.31 6.59
C GLU A 162 -27.56 -4.65 6.18
N GLU A 163 -27.31 -5.54 7.13
CA GLU A 163 -26.54 -6.78 6.92
C GLU A 163 -27.04 -7.65 5.77
N ASP A 164 -28.36 -7.84 5.67
CA ASP A 164 -29.00 -8.77 4.72
C ASP A 164 -29.35 -8.14 3.36
N GLU A 165 -29.15 -6.81 3.22
CA GLU A 165 -29.43 -6.08 1.99
C GLU A 165 -28.25 -6.14 1.02
N HIS A 166 -28.53 -5.92 -0.28
CA HIS A 166 -27.54 -5.94 -1.34
C HIS A 166 -27.19 -4.51 -1.81
N TYR A 167 -25.91 -4.31 -2.03
CA TYR A 167 -25.34 -3.01 -2.40
C TYR A 167 -24.42 -3.16 -3.60
N VAL A 168 -24.24 -2.07 -4.32
CA VAL A 168 -23.22 -1.91 -5.36
C VAL A 168 -22.30 -0.74 -5.00
N TYR A 169 -21.08 -0.77 -5.51
CA TYR A 169 -20.19 0.38 -5.46
C TYR A 169 -20.34 1.20 -6.73
N GLN A 170 -20.94 2.39 -6.61
CA GLN A 170 -21.02 3.35 -7.70
C GLN A 170 -19.72 4.15 -7.78
N PRO A 171 -18.99 4.12 -8.93
CA PRO A 171 -17.77 4.91 -9.11
C PRO A 171 -17.93 6.36 -8.69
N GLU A 172 -16.91 6.91 -8.03
CA GLU A 172 -16.83 8.30 -7.54
C GLU A 172 -17.87 8.70 -6.48
N ARG A 173 -18.88 7.87 -6.22
CA ARG A 173 -19.96 8.17 -5.26
C ARG A 173 -19.93 7.28 -4.01
N GLY A 174 -19.67 5.99 -4.15
CA GLY A 174 -19.61 5.05 -3.03
C GLY A 174 -20.72 4.01 -3.02
N ILE A 175 -21.04 3.50 -1.84
CA ILE A 175 -21.98 2.39 -1.62
C ILE A 175 -23.42 2.89 -1.70
N ARG A 176 -24.25 2.20 -2.51
CA ARG A 176 -25.70 2.39 -2.55
C ARG A 176 -26.45 1.06 -2.69
N LYS A 177 -27.78 1.04 -2.39
CA LYS A 177 -28.61 -0.16 -2.56
C LYS A 177 -28.62 -0.58 -4.04
N LEU A 178 -28.58 -1.92 -4.26
CA LEU A 178 -28.69 -2.52 -5.58
C LEU A 178 -30.06 -2.20 -6.21
N GLN A 179 -30.07 -1.82 -7.49
CA GLN A 179 -31.26 -1.56 -8.29
C GLN A 179 -31.33 -2.49 -9.50
N ALA A 180 -32.52 -2.71 -10.05
CA ALA A 180 -32.74 -3.64 -11.15
C ALA A 180 -32.06 -3.20 -12.49
N ASP A 181 -31.80 -1.92 -12.66
CA ASP A 181 -31.16 -1.32 -13.82
C ASP A 181 -29.68 -1.04 -13.66
N ASP A 182 -29.06 -1.53 -12.58
CA ASP A 182 -27.64 -1.38 -12.35
C ASP A 182 -26.80 -2.10 -13.40
N PRO A 183 -25.65 -1.51 -13.78
CA PRO A 183 -24.70 -2.18 -14.67
C PRO A 183 -24.24 -3.53 -14.09
N GLY A 184 -24.44 -4.62 -14.84
CA GLY A 184 -24.14 -5.98 -14.37
C GLY A 184 -22.64 -6.26 -14.12
N HIS A 185 -21.76 -5.33 -14.50
CA HIS A 185 -20.32 -5.43 -14.22
C HIS A 185 -19.90 -4.77 -12.90
N TRP A 186 -20.80 -4.07 -12.20
CA TRP A 186 -20.50 -3.52 -10.88
C TRP A 186 -20.52 -4.62 -9.83
N PRO A 187 -19.54 -4.63 -8.89
CA PRO A 187 -19.51 -5.64 -7.85
C PRO A 187 -20.70 -5.50 -6.91
N VAL A 188 -21.41 -6.60 -6.70
CA VAL A 188 -22.52 -6.70 -5.74
C VAL A 188 -21.99 -7.24 -4.42
N MET A 189 -22.34 -6.60 -3.33
CA MET A 189 -21.92 -6.95 -1.97
C MET A 189 -23.11 -6.94 -1.03
N THR A 190 -23.09 -7.77 0.01
CA THR A 190 -24.06 -7.66 1.10
C THR A 190 -23.58 -6.69 2.17
N GLY A 191 -24.51 -6.07 2.89
CA GLY A 191 -24.18 -5.13 3.96
C GLY A 191 -23.26 -5.73 5.01
N ARG A 192 -23.49 -7.01 5.40
CA ARG A 192 -22.64 -7.75 6.33
C ARG A 192 -21.20 -7.77 5.87
N HIS A 193 -20.92 -8.11 4.62
CA HIS A 193 -19.55 -8.18 4.11
C HIS A 193 -18.91 -6.83 3.93
N LEU A 194 -19.68 -5.78 3.59
CA LEU A 194 -19.21 -4.38 3.60
C LEU A 194 -18.72 -3.96 4.99
N LEU A 195 -19.49 -4.30 6.04
CA LEU A 195 -19.11 -4.02 7.43
C LEU A 195 -17.88 -4.83 7.85
N CYS A 196 -17.83 -6.12 7.49
CA CYS A 196 -16.64 -6.95 7.74
C CYS A 196 -15.39 -6.35 7.08
N MET A 197 -15.45 -5.91 5.81
CA MET A 197 -14.34 -5.25 5.11
C MET A 197 -13.93 -3.94 5.80
N ASN A 198 -14.91 -3.13 6.23
CA ASN A 198 -14.64 -1.88 6.95
C ASN A 198 -13.87 -2.13 8.26
N ASP A 199 -14.22 -3.19 8.97
CA ASP A 199 -13.61 -3.59 10.25
C ASP A 199 -12.36 -4.47 10.06
N LYS A 200 -11.90 -4.62 8.82
CA LYS A 200 -10.75 -5.47 8.43
C LYS A 200 -10.87 -6.92 8.90
N ASN A 201 -12.10 -7.44 8.98
CA ASN A 201 -12.41 -8.82 9.33
C ASN A 201 -12.63 -9.67 8.06
N TYR A 202 -11.66 -10.48 7.70
CA TYR A 202 -11.64 -11.34 6.50
C TYR A 202 -11.67 -12.83 6.83
N GLN A 203 -12.24 -13.22 7.98
CA GLN A 203 -12.33 -14.64 8.38
C GLN A 203 -13.38 -15.42 7.58
N ASP A 204 -14.42 -14.73 7.11
CA ASP A 204 -15.45 -15.33 6.27
C ASP A 204 -14.98 -15.40 4.81
N PRO A 205 -14.98 -16.60 4.17
CA PRO A 205 -14.62 -16.77 2.76
C PRO A 205 -15.42 -15.88 1.80
N GLU A 206 -16.71 -15.66 2.08
CA GLU A 206 -17.54 -14.80 1.23
C GLU A 206 -17.09 -13.33 1.29
N THR A 207 -16.66 -12.86 2.47
CA THR A 207 -16.04 -11.53 2.60
C THR A 207 -14.79 -11.39 1.72
N LEU A 208 -13.97 -12.44 1.64
CA LEU A 208 -12.79 -12.45 0.75
C LEU A 208 -13.19 -12.38 -0.73
N ILE A 209 -14.20 -13.16 -1.15
CA ILE A 209 -14.70 -13.17 -2.54
C ILE A 209 -15.21 -11.79 -2.92
N GLN A 210 -16.09 -11.19 -2.11
CA GLN A 210 -16.68 -9.89 -2.38
C GLN A 210 -15.64 -8.77 -2.31
N SER A 211 -14.70 -8.80 -1.37
CA SER A 211 -13.61 -7.84 -1.29
C SER A 211 -12.70 -7.90 -2.51
N LYS A 212 -12.41 -9.09 -3.01
CA LYS A 212 -11.61 -9.28 -4.24
C LYS A 212 -12.33 -8.70 -5.47
N ALA A 213 -13.63 -8.90 -5.57
CA ALA A 213 -14.42 -8.30 -6.65
C ALA A 213 -14.39 -6.76 -6.57
N LEU A 214 -14.58 -6.21 -5.37
CA LEU A 214 -14.55 -4.76 -5.14
C LEU A 214 -13.17 -4.16 -5.44
N THR A 215 -12.08 -4.73 -4.86
CA THR A 215 -10.74 -4.16 -5.05
C THR A 215 -10.28 -4.25 -6.50
N ARG A 216 -10.57 -5.36 -7.21
CA ARG A 216 -10.29 -5.48 -8.65
C ARG A 216 -11.03 -4.44 -9.48
N PHE A 217 -12.30 -4.24 -9.17
CA PHE A 217 -13.10 -3.21 -9.84
C PHE A 217 -12.51 -1.82 -9.62
N LEU A 218 -12.25 -1.43 -8.38
CA LEU A 218 -11.69 -0.12 -8.04
C LEU A 218 -10.28 0.09 -8.61
N LEU A 219 -9.40 -0.89 -8.50
CA LEU A 219 -8.06 -0.82 -9.09
C LEU A 219 -8.13 -0.70 -10.62
N GLY A 220 -9.05 -1.45 -11.27
CA GLY A 220 -9.23 -1.40 -12.72
C GLY A 220 -9.76 -0.06 -13.23
N LEU A 221 -10.47 0.73 -12.40
CA LEU A 221 -10.90 2.08 -12.78
C LEU A 221 -9.73 3.09 -12.86
N HIS A 222 -8.64 2.83 -12.14
CA HIS A 222 -7.56 3.80 -11.92
C HIS A 222 -6.19 3.33 -12.41
N LEU A 223 -6.03 2.04 -12.73
CA LEU A 223 -4.82 1.54 -13.37
C LEU A 223 -4.95 1.69 -14.88
N PRO A 224 -3.98 2.33 -15.56
CA PRO A 224 -3.94 2.29 -17.02
C PRO A 224 -3.67 0.86 -17.50
N ASP A 225 -4.27 0.49 -18.62
CA ASP A 225 -4.03 -0.76 -19.35
C ASP A 225 -2.54 -0.95 -19.68
#